data_0823cbf991c800dc3d7a4a4e08280aff
#
_entry.id   0823cbf991c800dc3d7a4a4e08280aff
#
_cell.length_a   1.000
_cell.length_b   1.000
_cell.length_c   1.000
_cell.angle_alpha   90.00
_cell.angle_beta   90.00
_cell.angle_gamma   90.00
#
_symmetry.space_group_name_H-M   'P 1'
#
loop_
_entity.id
_entity.type
_entity.pdbx_description
1 polymer ?
#
loop_
_entity_poly.entity_id
_entity_poly.type
_entity_poly.pdbx_seq_one_letter_code
_entity_poly.pdbx_strand_id
1 'polypeptide(L)'
;MIADLGAVVPTHLAMRVALRASQVWVVCDQSVASVVSTTELLRQLDEQKIERERMHLIVSRHDSQLELEAQQIARQLQLPLLATIPERRRELAQAVNQGQLLPSRLQREPYVQAVDKLATLLITTHHQAHAGDQAAPARGLNRFFHRTRS
;
A
#
# COMPACT_ATOMS: atom_id res chain seq x y z
N MET A 1 2.63 0.70 11.41
CA MET A 1 1.73 1.89 11.42
C MET A 1 1.23 2.14 10.02
N ILE A 2 -0.06 2.40 9.83
CA ILE A 2 -0.66 2.82 8.55
C ILE A 2 -1.00 4.31 8.70
N ALA A 3 -0.66 5.10 7.69
CA ALA A 3 -1.01 6.52 7.63
C ALA A 3 -1.86 6.77 6.38
N ASP A 4 -3.07 7.29 6.56
CA ASP A 4 -3.88 7.83 5.46
C ASP A 4 -3.44 9.28 5.21
N LEU A 5 -2.94 9.53 4.00
CA LEU A 5 -2.40 10.84 3.59
C LEU A 5 -3.42 11.68 2.82
N GLY A 6 -4.65 11.16 2.65
CA GLY A 6 -5.74 11.83 1.96
C GLY A 6 -5.62 11.81 0.43
N ALA A 7 -6.60 12.45 -0.22
CA ALA A 7 -6.77 12.46 -1.68
C ALA A 7 -6.50 13.83 -2.32
N VAL A 8 -6.21 14.86 -1.55
CA VAL A 8 -5.98 16.22 -2.06
C VAL A 8 -4.48 16.50 -2.05
N VAL A 9 -4.05 17.37 -2.96
CA VAL A 9 -2.65 17.80 -3.17
C VAL A 9 -1.73 17.47 -2.00
N PRO A 10 -0.69 16.67 -2.20
CA PRO A 10 0.13 16.19 -1.10
C PRO A 10 0.71 17.36 -0.32
N THR A 11 0.34 17.45 0.94
CA THR A 11 0.92 18.43 1.84
C THR A 11 2.40 18.10 2.07
N HIS A 12 3.18 19.07 2.46
CA HIS A 12 4.59 18.87 2.83
C HIS A 12 4.75 17.75 3.89
N LEU A 13 3.78 17.61 4.79
CA LEU A 13 3.75 16.53 5.77
C LEU A 13 3.53 15.16 5.09
N ALA A 14 2.57 15.06 4.16
CA ALA A 14 2.30 13.82 3.44
C ALA A 14 3.52 13.32 2.67
N MET A 15 4.25 14.22 2.00
CA MET A 15 5.50 13.88 1.32
C MET A 15 6.58 13.39 2.27
N ARG A 16 6.74 14.02 3.44
CA ARG A 16 7.72 13.57 4.45
C ARG A 16 7.37 12.21 5.03
N VAL A 17 6.11 11.90 5.20
CA VAL A 17 5.65 10.58 5.65
C VAL A 17 5.92 9.54 4.55
N ALA A 18 5.55 9.82 3.30
CA ALA A 18 5.78 8.94 2.16
C ALA A 18 7.27 8.61 1.95
N LEU A 19 8.16 9.60 2.12
CA LEU A 19 9.62 9.40 2.07
C LEU A 19 10.14 8.36 3.07
N ARG A 20 9.52 8.26 4.25
CA ARG A 20 9.93 7.35 5.32
C ARG A 20 9.13 6.05 5.37
N ALA A 21 8.08 5.94 4.58
CA ALA A 21 7.26 4.75 4.52
C ALA A 21 8.03 3.59 3.88
N SER A 22 7.89 2.39 4.42
CA SER A 22 8.42 1.16 3.80
C SER A 22 7.67 0.81 2.52
N GLN A 23 6.39 1.17 2.43
CA GLN A 23 5.54 1.01 1.26
C GLN A 23 4.63 2.22 1.10
N VAL A 24 4.34 2.59 -0.14
CA VAL A 24 3.39 3.64 -0.51
C VAL A 24 2.30 3.03 -1.38
N TRP A 25 1.08 3.03 -0.90
CA TRP A 25 -0.06 2.56 -1.66
C TRP A 25 -0.79 3.73 -2.30
N VAL A 26 -0.72 3.76 -3.62
CA VAL A 26 -1.39 4.77 -4.45
C VAL A 26 -2.77 4.24 -4.81
N VAL A 27 -3.81 4.98 -4.45
CA VAL A 27 -5.20 4.58 -4.69
C VAL A 27 -5.81 5.48 -5.74
N CYS A 28 -6.34 4.88 -6.82
CA CYS A 28 -7.11 5.59 -7.84
C CYS A 28 -8.42 4.83 -8.15
N ASP A 29 -9.31 5.43 -8.93
CA ASP A 29 -10.45 4.75 -9.52
C ASP A 29 -10.33 4.66 -11.06
N GLN A 30 -11.31 4.03 -11.71
CA GLN A 30 -11.33 3.82 -13.16
C GLN A 30 -11.77 5.05 -13.97
N SER A 31 -11.81 6.25 -13.38
CA SER A 31 -12.10 7.46 -14.15
C SER A 31 -10.83 8.05 -14.76
N VAL A 32 -10.95 8.61 -15.96
CA VAL A 32 -9.85 9.31 -16.63
C VAL A 32 -9.31 10.44 -15.75
N ALA A 33 -10.19 11.18 -15.08
CA ALA A 33 -9.78 12.25 -14.16
C ALA A 33 -8.91 11.74 -13.00
N SER A 34 -9.27 10.59 -12.43
CA SER A 34 -8.48 9.96 -11.36
C SER A 34 -7.11 9.51 -11.86
N VAL A 35 -7.05 8.90 -13.04
CA VAL A 35 -5.78 8.47 -13.64
C VAL A 35 -4.87 9.66 -13.93
N VAL A 36 -5.40 10.77 -14.48
CA VAL A 36 -4.63 12.00 -14.72
C VAL A 36 -4.11 12.59 -13.42
N SER A 37 -4.98 12.71 -12.38
CA SER A 37 -4.57 13.22 -11.07
C SER A 37 -3.52 12.32 -10.43
N THR A 38 -3.62 11.00 -10.59
CA THR A 38 -2.64 10.05 -10.08
C THR A 38 -1.31 10.18 -10.81
N THR A 39 -1.32 10.42 -12.13
CA THR A 39 -0.08 10.68 -12.89
C THR A 39 0.65 11.90 -12.34
N GLU A 40 -0.08 12.97 -12.05
CA GLU A 40 0.51 14.18 -11.46
C GLU A 40 1.05 13.93 -10.05
N LEU A 41 0.31 13.17 -9.22
CA LEU A 41 0.80 12.73 -7.90
C LEU A 41 2.12 11.95 -8.03
N LEU A 42 2.19 11.00 -8.95
CA LEU A 42 3.41 10.21 -9.17
C LEU A 42 4.59 11.06 -9.61
N ARG A 43 4.37 12.07 -10.47
CA ARG A 43 5.39 13.03 -10.84
C ARG A 43 5.95 13.76 -9.61
N GLN A 44 5.08 14.19 -8.70
CA GLN A 44 5.49 14.86 -7.47
C GLN A 44 6.25 13.92 -6.50
N LEU A 45 5.84 12.66 -6.41
CA LEU A 45 6.54 11.64 -5.61
C LEU A 45 7.95 11.37 -6.18
N ASP A 46 8.08 11.30 -7.51
CA ASP A 46 9.38 11.13 -8.18
C ASP A 46 10.30 12.33 -7.95
N GLU A 47 9.79 13.55 -8.00
CA GLU A 47 10.55 14.78 -7.69
C GLU A 47 11.10 14.77 -6.26
N GLN A 48 10.37 14.18 -5.34
CA GLN A 48 10.82 13.96 -3.96
C GLN A 48 11.73 12.73 -3.79
N LYS A 49 12.09 12.04 -4.90
CA LYS A 49 12.96 10.86 -4.92
C LYS A 49 12.40 9.69 -4.11
N ILE A 50 11.08 9.53 -4.09
CA ILE A 50 10.44 8.36 -3.51
C ILE A 50 10.57 7.22 -4.52
N GLU A 51 11.17 6.12 -4.09
CA GLU A 51 11.48 4.96 -4.95
C GLU A 51 10.22 4.27 -5.45
N ARG A 52 10.11 4.07 -6.77
CA ARG A 52 8.97 3.43 -7.44
C ARG A 52 8.76 1.98 -6.98
N GLU A 53 9.82 1.30 -6.60
CA GLU A 53 9.81 -0.08 -6.11
C GLU A 53 9.02 -0.24 -4.81
N ARG A 54 8.85 0.84 -4.06
CA ARG A 54 8.03 0.87 -2.85
C ARG A 54 6.58 1.25 -3.11
N MET A 55 6.26 1.67 -4.34
CA MET A 55 4.92 2.12 -4.70
C MET A 55 4.10 0.97 -5.30
N HIS A 56 2.85 0.88 -4.88
CA HIS A 56 1.90 -0.12 -5.39
C HIS A 56 0.56 0.54 -5.68
N LEU A 57 -0.10 0.09 -6.74
CA LEU A 57 -1.40 0.61 -7.15
C LEU A 57 -2.55 -0.21 -6.55
N ILE A 58 -3.54 0.48 -6.03
CA ILE A 58 -4.85 -0.08 -5.69
C ILE A 58 -5.89 0.64 -6.54
N VAL A 59 -6.68 -0.12 -7.31
CA VAL A 59 -7.81 0.44 -8.04
C VAL A 59 -9.07 0.26 -7.23
N SER A 60 -9.59 1.36 -6.68
CA SER A 60 -10.82 1.39 -5.90
C SER A 60 -12.04 1.63 -6.78
N ARG A 61 -13.25 1.36 -6.25
CA ARG A 61 -14.52 1.48 -6.98
C ARG A 61 -14.48 0.75 -8.32
N HIS A 62 -13.82 -0.41 -8.33
CA HIS A 62 -13.64 -1.20 -9.52
C HIS A 62 -14.96 -1.79 -10.00
N ASP A 63 -15.29 -1.55 -11.26
CA ASP A 63 -16.40 -2.15 -12.00
C ASP A 63 -15.84 -2.90 -13.21
N SER A 64 -16.05 -4.21 -13.25
CA SER A 64 -15.59 -5.07 -14.35
C SER A 64 -16.32 -4.85 -15.67
N GLN A 65 -17.40 -4.06 -15.67
CA GLN A 65 -18.14 -3.70 -16.88
C GLN A 65 -17.58 -2.46 -17.60
N LEU A 66 -16.65 -1.74 -16.95
CA LEU A 66 -16.02 -0.57 -17.58
C LEU A 66 -14.89 -1.00 -18.51
N GLU A 67 -14.77 -0.30 -19.64
CA GLU A 67 -13.74 -0.58 -20.66
C GLU A 67 -12.31 -0.37 -20.14
N LEU A 68 -12.11 0.56 -19.20
CA LEU A 68 -10.79 0.86 -18.64
C LEU A 68 -10.45 -0.14 -17.54
N GLU A 69 -9.74 -1.18 -17.89
CA GLU A 69 -9.33 -2.24 -16.94
C GLU A 69 -8.26 -1.78 -15.94
N ALA A 70 -8.29 -2.33 -14.72
CA ALA A 70 -7.31 -2.02 -13.69
C ALA A 70 -5.86 -2.32 -14.12
N GLN A 71 -5.64 -3.37 -14.92
CA GLN A 71 -4.32 -3.71 -15.45
C GLN A 71 -3.83 -2.70 -16.50
N GLN A 72 -4.73 -2.08 -17.26
CA GLN A 72 -4.37 -1.02 -18.20
C GLN A 72 -3.93 0.24 -17.45
N ILE A 73 -4.67 0.60 -16.38
CA ILE A 73 -4.30 1.71 -15.51
C ILE A 73 -2.92 1.47 -14.87
N ALA A 74 -2.68 0.27 -14.36
CA ALA A 74 -1.40 -0.10 -13.75
C ALA A 74 -0.23 0.03 -14.75
N ARG A 75 -0.42 -0.43 -15.99
CA ARG A 75 0.57 -0.28 -17.06
C ARG A 75 0.82 1.18 -17.43
N GLN A 76 -0.23 1.98 -17.54
CA GLN A 76 -0.13 3.41 -17.87
C GLN A 76 0.59 4.19 -16.77
N LEU A 77 0.32 3.89 -15.50
CA LEU A 77 0.96 4.52 -14.35
C LEU A 77 2.34 3.93 -14.02
N GLN A 78 2.72 2.83 -14.69
CA GLN A 78 3.98 2.09 -14.44
C GLN A 78 4.14 1.67 -12.97
N LEU A 79 3.04 1.21 -12.38
CA LEU A 79 3.02 0.69 -11.01
C LEU A 79 2.50 -0.75 -10.98
N PRO A 80 3.04 -1.62 -10.10
CA PRO A 80 2.47 -2.93 -9.89
C PRO A 80 1.07 -2.82 -9.27
N LEU A 81 0.09 -3.51 -9.89
CA LEU A 81 -1.26 -3.59 -9.34
C LEU A 81 -1.27 -4.52 -8.13
N LEU A 82 -1.53 -3.98 -6.96
CA LEU A 82 -1.61 -4.72 -5.71
C LEU A 82 -2.99 -5.38 -5.53
N ALA A 83 -4.05 -4.61 -5.77
CA ALA A 83 -5.42 -5.09 -5.62
C ALA A 83 -6.43 -4.21 -6.37
N THR A 84 -7.62 -4.80 -6.59
CA THR A 84 -8.83 -4.07 -6.98
C THR A 84 -9.86 -4.15 -5.86
N ILE A 85 -10.51 -3.05 -5.53
CA ILE A 85 -11.60 -2.98 -4.55
C ILE A 85 -12.88 -2.67 -5.31
N PRO A 86 -13.86 -3.59 -5.33
CA PRO A 86 -15.08 -3.41 -6.11
C PRO A 86 -15.94 -2.28 -5.59
N GLU A 87 -16.71 -1.66 -6.50
CA GLU A 87 -17.68 -0.62 -6.16
C GLU A 87 -18.85 -1.21 -5.34
N ARG A 88 -19.07 -0.66 -4.14
CA ARG A 88 -20.14 -1.06 -3.21
C ARG A 88 -20.74 0.15 -2.49
N ARG A 89 -20.98 1.19 -3.26
CA ARG A 89 -21.43 2.48 -2.71
C ARG A 89 -22.70 2.37 -1.89
N ARG A 90 -23.70 1.59 -2.36
CA ARG A 90 -25.00 1.46 -1.69
C ARG A 90 -24.86 0.73 -0.37
N GLU A 91 -24.16 -0.41 -0.38
CA GLU A 91 -23.95 -1.27 0.78
C GLU A 91 -23.12 -0.55 1.86
N LEU A 92 -22.07 0.17 1.45
CA LEU A 92 -21.26 0.99 2.34
C LEU A 92 -22.07 2.13 2.96
N ALA A 93 -22.84 2.87 2.16
CA ALA A 93 -23.69 3.94 2.65
C ALA A 93 -24.74 3.43 3.65
N GLN A 94 -25.35 2.29 3.38
CA GLN A 94 -26.31 1.67 4.29
C GLN A 94 -25.65 1.24 5.60
N ALA A 95 -24.46 0.63 5.54
CA ALA A 95 -23.72 0.23 6.73
C ALA A 95 -23.37 1.44 7.62
N VAL A 96 -22.86 2.51 7.00
CA VAL A 96 -22.54 3.78 7.71
C VAL A 96 -23.78 4.38 8.37
N ASN A 97 -24.89 4.45 7.65
CA ASN A 97 -26.16 5.00 8.19
C ASN A 97 -26.70 4.17 9.37
N GLN A 98 -26.36 2.90 9.45
CA GLN A 98 -26.72 2.00 10.55
C GLN A 98 -25.68 1.96 11.67
N GLY A 99 -24.59 2.69 11.56
CA GLY A 99 -23.47 2.64 12.50
C GLY A 99 -22.81 1.25 12.56
N GLN A 100 -22.83 0.49 11.46
CA GLN A 100 -22.34 -0.87 11.38
C GLN A 100 -21.17 -0.97 10.39
N LEU A 101 -20.25 -1.85 10.68
CA LEU A 101 -19.20 -2.23 9.71
C LEU A 101 -19.76 -3.30 8.75
N LEU A 102 -19.42 -3.19 7.47
CA LEU A 102 -19.79 -4.19 6.46
C LEU A 102 -19.37 -5.62 6.85
N PRO A 103 -18.16 -5.87 7.41
CA PRO A 103 -17.69 -7.20 7.77
C PRO A 103 -18.56 -7.97 8.76
N SER A 104 -19.29 -7.27 9.62
CA SER A 104 -20.10 -7.92 10.69
C SER A 104 -21.25 -8.77 10.15
N ARG A 105 -21.65 -8.60 8.90
CA ARG A 105 -22.81 -9.32 8.31
C ARG A 105 -22.53 -10.09 7.02
N LEU A 106 -21.45 -9.76 6.29
CA LEU A 106 -21.25 -10.22 4.90
C LEU A 106 -19.80 -10.67 4.62
N GLN A 107 -19.32 -11.69 5.34
CA GLN A 107 -17.95 -12.23 5.13
C GLN A 107 -17.66 -12.69 3.69
N ARG A 108 -18.70 -12.98 2.90
CA ARG A 108 -18.57 -13.39 1.48
C ARG A 108 -18.71 -12.24 0.48
N GLU A 109 -18.88 -11.03 0.97
CA GLU A 109 -19.03 -9.86 0.11
C GLU A 109 -17.68 -9.51 -0.55
N PRO A 110 -17.63 -9.30 -1.89
CA PRO A 110 -16.39 -9.11 -2.61
C PRO A 110 -15.53 -7.93 -2.12
N TYR A 111 -16.16 -6.85 -1.63
CA TYR A 111 -15.44 -5.71 -1.04
C TYR A 111 -14.71 -6.14 0.25
N VAL A 112 -15.40 -6.85 1.13
CA VAL A 112 -14.82 -7.35 2.39
C VAL A 112 -13.65 -8.28 2.09
N GLN A 113 -13.80 -9.20 1.15
CA GLN A 113 -12.72 -10.11 0.74
C GLN A 113 -11.51 -9.36 0.15
N ALA A 114 -11.74 -8.30 -0.62
CA ALA A 114 -10.65 -7.48 -1.17
C ALA A 114 -9.87 -6.76 -0.06
N VAL A 115 -10.60 -6.20 0.92
CA VAL A 115 -9.99 -5.51 2.09
C VAL A 115 -9.24 -6.50 2.98
N ASP A 116 -9.80 -7.69 3.26
CA ASP A 116 -9.15 -8.73 4.04
C ASP A 116 -7.85 -9.22 3.40
N LYS A 117 -7.84 -9.38 2.07
CA LYS A 117 -6.61 -9.69 1.33
C LYS A 117 -5.54 -8.61 1.51
N LEU A 118 -5.92 -7.34 1.39
CA LEU A 118 -5.00 -6.22 1.61
C LEU A 118 -4.46 -6.19 3.04
N ALA A 119 -5.32 -6.41 4.03
CA ALA A 119 -4.91 -6.49 5.44
C ALA A 119 -3.92 -7.65 5.67
N THR A 120 -4.18 -8.80 5.08
CA THR A 120 -3.28 -9.96 5.16
C THR A 120 -1.91 -9.66 4.54
N LEU A 121 -1.87 -9.01 3.38
CA LEU A 121 -0.62 -8.59 2.72
C LEU A 121 0.18 -7.65 3.63
N LEU A 122 -0.45 -6.67 4.26
CA LEU A 122 0.20 -5.76 5.20
C LEU A 122 0.84 -6.50 6.38
N ILE A 123 0.10 -7.43 6.99
CA ILE A 123 0.59 -8.20 8.14
C ILE A 123 1.78 -9.06 7.73
N THR A 124 1.71 -9.73 6.59
CA THR A 124 2.78 -10.62 6.11
C THR A 124 4.05 -9.84 5.78
N THR A 125 3.93 -8.71 5.10
CA THR A 125 5.08 -7.86 4.75
C THR A 125 5.74 -7.28 6.01
N HIS A 126 4.95 -6.93 7.01
CA HIS A 126 5.47 -6.41 8.29
C HIS A 126 6.27 -7.46 9.06
N HIS A 127 5.82 -8.72 9.06
CA HIS A 127 6.55 -9.82 9.71
C HIS A 127 7.88 -10.13 9.02
N GLN A 128 7.93 -10.08 7.70
CA GLN A 128 9.17 -10.32 6.95
C GLN A 128 10.21 -9.22 7.18
N ALA A 129 9.78 -7.95 7.27
CA ALA A 129 10.68 -6.84 7.57
C ALA A 129 11.33 -6.95 8.96
N HIS A 130 10.60 -7.44 9.97
CA HIS A 130 11.14 -7.64 11.32
C HIS A 130 11.96 -8.92 11.47
N ALA A 131 11.70 -9.96 10.70
CA ALA A 131 12.49 -11.20 10.73
C ALA A 131 13.88 -11.01 10.11
N GLY A 132 14.02 -10.10 9.13
CA GLY A 132 15.30 -9.75 8.51
C GLY A 132 16.24 -8.96 9.43
N ASP A 133 15.70 -8.18 10.36
CA ASP A 133 16.49 -7.34 11.27
C ASP A 133 17.04 -8.12 12.49
N GLN A 134 16.51 -9.33 12.77
CA GLN A 134 16.99 -10.19 13.85
C GLN A 134 18.05 -11.22 13.41
N ALA A 135 18.39 -11.30 12.12
CA ALA A 135 19.35 -12.26 11.58
C ALA A 135 20.74 -11.67 11.29
N ALA A 136 21.18 -10.66 12.03
CA ALA A 136 22.59 -10.26 12.05
C ALA A 136 23.36 -11.19 13.00
N PRO A 137 24.20 -12.13 12.52
CA PRO A 137 25.01 -12.93 13.42
C PRO A 137 26.03 -12.02 14.08
N ALA A 138 26.03 -12.02 15.41
CA ALA A 138 27.10 -11.47 16.21
C ALA A 138 28.43 -12.14 15.77
N ARG A 139 29.17 -11.49 14.87
CA ARG A 139 30.54 -11.88 14.53
C ARG A 139 31.41 -11.62 15.74
N GLY A 140 31.73 -12.70 16.41
CA GLY A 140 32.49 -12.82 17.62
C GLY A 140 33.78 -12.01 17.63
N LEU A 141 33.90 -11.20 18.64
CA LEU A 141 35.16 -10.81 19.27
C LEU A 141 35.78 -12.06 19.92
N ASN A 142 36.55 -12.81 19.14
CA ASN A 142 37.38 -13.85 19.72
C ASN A 142 38.68 -13.95 18.94
N ARG A 143 39.54 -12.89 19.02
CA ARG A 143 40.92 -12.95 18.58
C ARG A 143 41.80 -11.93 19.31
N PHE A 144 41.89 -12.04 20.63
CA PHE A 144 43.00 -11.44 21.37
C PHE A 144 43.16 -12.15 22.70
N PHE A 145 43.78 -13.33 22.72
CA PHE A 145 44.53 -13.91 23.84
C PHE A 145 45.25 -15.18 23.42
N HIS A 146 46.39 -15.00 22.80
CA HIS A 146 47.51 -15.96 22.89
C HIS A 146 48.82 -15.17 22.96
N ARG A 147 49.19 -14.81 24.06
CA ARG A 147 50.09 -15.01 25.09
C ARG A 147 51.45 -15.65 24.83
N THR A 148 52.46 -14.83 24.93
CA THR A 148 53.85 -15.24 25.24
C THR A 148 53.95 -16.04 26.53
N ARG A 149 54.63 -17.16 26.48
CA ARG A 149 55.49 -17.72 27.54
C ARG A 149 56.54 -18.63 26.89
N SER A 150 57.71 -18.34 27.11
CA SER A 150 59.02 -18.80 27.54
C SER A 150 60.09 -18.45 26.56
#